data_9006cdc73c351b7713fc930e76697c98
#
_entry.id   9006cdc73c351b7713fc930e76697c98
#
_cell.length_a   1.000
_cell.length_b   1.000
_cell.length_c   1.000
_cell.angle_alpha   90.00
_cell.angle_beta   90.00
_cell.angle_gamma   90.00
#
_symmetry.space_group_name_H-M   'P 1'
#
loop_
_entity.id
_entity.type
_entity.pdbx_description
1 polymer ?
#
loop_
_entity_poly.entity_id
_entity_poly.type
_entity_poly.pdbx_seq_one_letter_code
_entity_poly.pdbx_strand_id
1 'polypeptide(L)'
;MRKTYLLTLLVTLLFCYTSSAQTAKTVDVAQPGTLSVTLGEELKTVKNLTVTGKINTSDIDGLMQASALEVLNLTDVIIVDTEGKESKMFPACTLRKHPTLTTMMFPKLITAIGSGAFFKCLKLKKVVLPQNIKKLNETAFMNCSNLSEINFPDGLETIGRNALYMTAITEFNAPKSLKTLGDNALYGTQITKVVLNDKLEKIGQAAFAACKQLAKIEIENNPNFKLVDGVLYNADETTLVVYPLADKRPLYKTLSTATTIYQGIFEGAVNLKDIYINEGVKIIPVSLCCNAEALERMYWPASITEVKVGAIDGCKKLRELHVAAIKAPAADTGAFGVMFKNYTAYLYVPFGAKASYEANEEWNENFLGINEESTEPNTIVLKTNKSVGDVLSLKVGAKEGEEIRIKGASYNTQDQLILTDTEVTLYGKITKIDCSSNRLSSILITNQPQLREIYCDDNELTKLEVNYVPVLATLYCGNNKDLEKVDLNSMPALADFSCYGNKIKQLD
;
A
#
# COMPACT_ATOMS: atom_id res chain seq x y z
N MET A 1 65.38 -46.65 -13.51
CA MET A 1 64.78 -45.29 -13.38
C MET A 1 63.27 -45.19 -13.67
N ARG A 2 62.53 -46.30 -13.84
CA ARG A 2 61.07 -46.24 -14.09
C ARG A 2 60.18 -46.67 -12.91
N LYS A 3 60.70 -47.14 -11.81
CA LYS A 3 59.94 -47.60 -10.62
C LYS A 3 59.86 -46.55 -9.49
N THR A 4 60.74 -45.56 -9.47
CA THR A 4 60.74 -44.49 -8.43
C THR A 4 59.79 -43.36 -8.71
N TYR A 5 59.38 -43.09 -9.96
CA TYR A 5 58.44 -42.07 -10.31
C TYR A 5 56.96 -42.47 -10.07
N LEU A 6 56.67 -43.77 -10.00
CA LEU A 6 55.28 -44.24 -9.77
C LEU A 6 54.94 -44.19 -8.29
N LEU A 7 55.88 -44.25 -7.38
CA LEU A 7 55.62 -44.20 -5.93
C LEU A 7 55.46 -42.76 -5.43
N THR A 8 56.20 -41.81 -6.03
CA THR A 8 55.99 -40.35 -5.71
C THR A 8 54.73 -39.80 -6.27
N LEU A 9 54.20 -40.28 -7.41
CA LEU A 9 52.94 -39.86 -7.96
C LEU A 9 51.76 -40.45 -7.19
N LEU A 10 51.90 -41.63 -6.59
CA LEU A 10 50.79 -42.21 -5.76
C LEU A 10 50.70 -41.55 -4.38
N VAL A 11 51.81 -41.06 -3.80
CA VAL A 11 51.83 -40.35 -2.52
C VAL A 11 51.29 -38.92 -2.69
N THR A 12 51.56 -38.24 -3.81
CA THR A 12 51.00 -36.93 -4.10
C THR A 12 49.51 -36.99 -4.48
N LEU A 13 49.04 -38.08 -5.10
CA LEU A 13 47.61 -38.30 -5.36
C LEU A 13 46.81 -38.70 -4.09
N LEU A 14 47.46 -39.32 -3.09
CA LEU A 14 46.79 -39.61 -1.81
C LEU A 14 46.66 -38.38 -0.92
N PHE A 15 47.51 -37.34 -1.09
CA PHE A 15 47.36 -36.07 -0.33
C PHE A 15 46.38 -35.08 -0.94
N CYS A 16 45.90 -35.27 -2.18
CA CYS A 16 44.90 -34.44 -2.81
C CYS A 16 43.44 -34.91 -2.61
N TYR A 17 43.24 -36.06 -1.94
CA TYR A 17 41.88 -36.59 -1.67
C TYR A 17 41.42 -36.43 -0.22
N THR A 18 42.10 -35.62 0.60
CA THR A 18 41.73 -35.42 2.01
C THR A 18 41.29 -33.98 2.34
N SER A 19 40.52 -33.32 1.48
CA SER A 19 39.94 -32.03 1.86
C SER A 19 38.55 -31.77 1.26
N SER A 20 37.66 -32.71 1.48
CA SER A 20 36.21 -32.49 1.40
C SER A 20 35.51 -33.45 2.34
N ALA A 21 36.07 -33.76 3.48
CA ALA A 21 35.34 -34.37 4.58
C ALA A 21 34.38 -33.29 5.06
N GLN A 22 33.11 -33.43 4.69
CA GLN A 22 32.00 -32.70 5.27
C GLN A 22 32.19 -32.79 6.79
N THR A 23 32.48 -31.65 7.44
CA THR A 23 32.71 -31.60 8.88
C THR A 23 31.36 -31.69 9.62
N ALA A 24 30.76 -32.88 9.57
CA ALA A 24 29.60 -33.23 10.35
C ALA A 24 30.06 -33.79 11.70
N LYS A 25 29.52 -33.27 12.79
CA LYS A 25 29.87 -33.71 14.14
C LYS A 25 28.62 -33.90 14.99
N THR A 26 28.63 -34.98 15.77
CA THR A 26 27.65 -35.20 16.84
C THR A 26 28.37 -35.08 18.18
N VAL A 27 27.79 -34.30 19.11
CA VAL A 27 28.33 -34.05 20.45
C VAL A 27 27.27 -34.29 21.48
N ASP A 28 27.55 -35.14 22.44
CA ASP A 28 26.73 -35.30 23.64
C ASP A 28 27.28 -34.40 24.75
N VAL A 29 26.41 -33.51 25.26
CA VAL A 29 26.79 -32.57 26.33
C VAL A 29 26.33 -33.14 27.68
N ALA A 30 27.26 -33.76 28.38
CA ALA A 30 27.01 -34.35 29.70
C ALA A 30 26.76 -33.26 30.78
N GLN A 31 27.45 -32.12 30.67
CA GLN A 31 27.33 -31.00 31.60
C GLN A 31 27.01 -29.70 30.88
N PRO A 32 25.88 -29.03 31.21
CA PRO A 32 25.52 -27.75 30.60
C PRO A 32 26.62 -26.69 30.78
N GLY A 33 26.85 -25.89 29.72
CA GLY A 33 27.90 -24.86 29.68
C GLY A 33 29.24 -25.34 29.14
N THR A 34 29.35 -26.60 28.69
CA THR A 34 30.66 -27.16 28.25
C THR A 34 30.74 -27.41 26.75
N LEU A 35 29.71 -27.11 25.95
CA LEU A 35 29.70 -27.43 24.52
C LEU A 35 30.89 -26.83 23.76
N SER A 36 31.18 -25.53 23.97
CA SER A 36 32.30 -24.87 23.31
C SER A 36 33.69 -25.51 23.69
N VAL A 37 33.84 -25.87 24.96
CA VAL A 37 35.05 -26.57 25.45
C VAL A 37 35.16 -27.96 24.82
N THR A 38 34.05 -28.68 24.75
CA THR A 38 33.97 -30.04 24.17
C THR A 38 34.28 -30.03 22.68
N LEU A 39 33.89 -28.99 21.95
CA LEU A 39 34.21 -28.82 20.53
C LEU A 39 35.64 -28.35 20.31
N GLY A 40 36.23 -27.57 21.24
CA GLY A 40 37.58 -27.03 21.12
C GLY A 40 37.78 -26.30 19.77
N GLU A 41 38.90 -26.61 19.08
CA GLU A 41 39.24 -26.01 17.79
C GLU A 41 38.25 -26.35 16.66
N GLU A 42 37.54 -27.47 16.76
CA GLU A 42 36.53 -27.85 15.76
C GLU A 42 35.33 -26.92 15.74
N LEU A 43 35.10 -26.14 16.82
CA LEU A 43 34.03 -25.16 16.90
C LEU A 43 34.03 -24.18 15.69
N LYS A 44 35.25 -23.80 15.23
CA LYS A 44 35.38 -22.83 14.11
C LYS A 44 35.21 -23.46 12.72
N THR A 45 35.35 -24.78 12.62
CA THR A 45 35.37 -25.48 11.32
C THR A 45 34.17 -26.40 11.07
N VAL A 46 33.41 -26.74 12.14
CA VAL A 46 32.23 -27.60 12.03
C VAL A 46 31.16 -26.91 11.20
N LYS A 47 30.65 -27.61 10.17
CA LYS A 47 29.56 -27.14 9.32
C LYS A 47 28.20 -27.69 9.71
N ASN A 48 28.14 -28.97 10.04
CA ASN A 48 26.92 -29.66 10.44
C ASN A 48 27.07 -30.18 11.86
N LEU A 49 26.42 -29.54 12.82
CA LEU A 49 26.50 -29.89 14.22
C LEU A 49 25.17 -30.49 14.72
N THR A 50 25.26 -31.71 15.24
CA THR A 50 24.17 -32.31 16.02
C THR A 50 24.58 -32.33 17.48
N VAL A 51 23.75 -31.80 18.36
CA VAL A 51 23.98 -31.81 19.80
C VAL A 51 22.88 -32.62 20.47
N THR A 52 23.30 -33.42 21.47
CA THR A 52 22.42 -34.18 22.36
C THR A 52 22.75 -33.85 23.83
N GLY A 53 22.00 -34.39 24.77
CA GLY A 53 22.18 -34.14 26.19
C GLY A 53 21.55 -32.85 26.71
N LYS A 54 22.18 -32.26 27.72
CA LYS A 54 21.66 -31.04 28.38
C LYS A 54 22.56 -29.85 28.06
N ILE A 55 21.94 -28.77 27.59
CA ILE A 55 22.63 -27.50 27.32
C ILE A 55 21.93 -26.35 28.03
N ASN A 56 22.64 -25.24 28.20
CA ASN A 56 22.08 -24.00 28.71
C ASN A 56 22.31 -22.82 27.74
N THR A 57 21.93 -21.61 28.14
CA THR A 57 22.06 -20.42 27.30
C THR A 57 23.50 -20.15 26.88
N SER A 58 24.49 -20.40 27.77
CA SER A 58 25.89 -20.13 27.42
C SER A 58 26.45 -21.09 26.37
N ASP A 59 25.93 -22.33 26.29
CA ASP A 59 26.29 -23.27 25.20
C ASP A 59 25.80 -22.74 23.85
N ILE A 60 24.57 -22.22 23.81
CA ILE A 60 23.97 -21.67 22.59
C ILE A 60 24.66 -20.36 22.18
N ASP A 61 24.96 -19.48 23.13
CA ASP A 61 25.72 -18.24 22.87
C ASP A 61 27.13 -18.56 22.35
N GLY A 62 27.76 -19.60 22.87
CA GLY A 62 29.07 -20.07 22.40
C GLY A 62 29.10 -20.45 20.92
N LEU A 63 27.97 -20.91 20.36
CA LEU A 63 27.85 -21.22 18.94
C LEU A 63 27.98 -20.01 18.02
N MET A 64 27.90 -18.79 18.52
CA MET A 64 28.20 -17.58 17.74
C MET A 64 29.65 -17.52 17.27
N GLN A 65 30.55 -18.30 17.89
CA GLN A 65 31.95 -18.46 17.48
C GLN A 65 32.14 -19.53 16.38
N ALA A 66 31.11 -20.33 16.10
CA ALA A 66 31.12 -21.37 15.08
C ALA A 66 30.96 -20.77 13.67
N SER A 67 31.98 -20.07 13.20
CA SER A 67 31.98 -19.26 11.98
C SER A 67 31.73 -20.01 10.68
N ALA A 68 31.89 -21.34 10.66
CA ALA A 68 31.62 -22.22 9.53
C ALA A 68 30.26 -22.94 9.65
N LEU A 69 29.52 -22.79 10.74
CA LEU A 69 28.29 -23.55 11.04
C LEU A 69 27.16 -23.23 10.06
N GLU A 70 26.77 -24.23 9.30
CA GLU A 70 25.69 -24.14 8.32
C GLU A 70 24.39 -24.82 8.81
N VAL A 71 24.51 -25.97 9.49
CA VAL A 71 23.38 -26.76 9.98
C VAL A 71 23.50 -27.00 11.48
N LEU A 72 22.50 -26.60 12.24
CA LEU A 72 22.41 -26.86 13.67
C LEU A 72 21.21 -27.72 13.98
N ASN A 73 21.47 -28.94 14.49
CA ASN A 73 20.43 -29.85 14.93
C ASN A 73 20.48 -30.01 16.47
N LEU A 74 19.45 -29.50 17.12
CA LEU A 74 19.23 -29.58 18.58
C LEU A 74 18.03 -30.46 18.94
N THR A 75 17.54 -31.29 18.04
CA THR A 75 16.26 -32.01 18.17
C THR A 75 16.17 -32.82 19.47
N ASP A 76 17.27 -33.44 19.88
CA ASP A 76 17.33 -34.33 21.07
C ASP A 76 18.00 -33.67 22.29
N VAL A 77 18.05 -32.35 22.32
CA VAL A 77 18.60 -31.53 23.41
C VAL A 77 17.51 -31.22 24.45
N ILE A 78 17.92 -31.17 25.71
CA ILE A 78 17.15 -30.58 26.82
C ILE A 78 17.81 -29.25 27.18
N ILE A 79 17.10 -28.15 27.04
CA ILE A 79 17.59 -26.84 27.50
C ILE A 79 17.31 -26.73 29.01
N VAL A 80 18.32 -26.31 29.76
CA VAL A 80 18.22 -26.06 31.20
C VAL A 80 18.56 -24.62 31.54
N ASP A 81 18.00 -24.10 32.63
CA ASP A 81 18.38 -22.80 33.19
C ASP A 81 19.67 -22.91 34.05
N THR A 82 20.05 -21.83 34.71
CA THR A 82 21.25 -21.75 35.58
C THR A 82 21.15 -22.63 36.81
N GLU A 83 19.96 -23.05 37.21
CA GLU A 83 19.71 -23.95 38.35
C GLU A 83 19.59 -25.43 37.90
N GLY A 84 19.75 -25.70 36.59
CA GLY A 84 19.63 -27.03 36.02
C GLY A 84 18.18 -27.49 35.78
N LYS A 85 17.19 -26.59 35.93
CA LYS A 85 15.79 -26.88 35.66
C LYS A 85 15.48 -26.79 34.17
N GLU A 86 14.67 -27.70 33.64
CA GLU A 86 14.28 -27.72 32.24
C GLU A 86 13.56 -26.44 31.81
N SER A 87 14.06 -25.80 30.76
CA SER A 87 13.42 -24.68 30.10
C SER A 87 12.55 -25.18 28.94
N LYS A 88 11.33 -24.64 28.83
CA LYS A 88 10.44 -24.87 27.69
C LYS A 88 10.56 -23.78 26.62
N MET A 89 11.55 -22.90 26.75
CA MET A 89 11.80 -21.81 25.80
C MET A 89 13.22 -21.89 25.24
N PHE A 90 13.34 -21.74 23.91
CA PHE A 90 14.64 -21.46 23.31
C PHE A 90 15.05 -20.03 23.70
N PRO A 91 16.29 -19.80 24.19
CA PRO A 91 16.68 -18.53 24.77
C PRO A 91 16.59 -17.36 23.81
N ALA A 92 16.31 -16.18 24.36
CA ALA A 92 16.23 -14.93 23.60
C ALA A 92 17.62 -14.43 23.16
N CYS A 93 17.67 -13.81 22.00
CA CYS A 93 18.86 -13.08 21.48
C CYS A 93 20.14 -13.88 21.27
N THR A 94 20.14 -15.20 21.37
CA THR A 94 21.34 -16.04 21.39
C THR A 94 22.07 -16.16 20.05
N LEU A 95 21.38 -16.47 18.96
CA LEU A 95 21.99 -16.67 17.63
C LEU A 95 21.75 -15.47 16.69
N ARG A 96 21.63 -14.27 17.24
CA ARG A 96 21.42 -13.03 16.45
C ARG A 96 22.55 -12.80 15.46
N LYS A 97 22.20 -12.52 14.20
CA LYS A 97 23.16 -12.20 13.12
C LYS A 97 24.20 -13.32 12.89
N HIS A 98 23.83 -14.58 13.19
CA HIS A 98 24.75 -15.69 12.90
C HIS A 98 25.15 -15.68 11.41
N PRO A 99 26.46 -15.66 11.07
CA PRO A 99 26.90 -15.29 9.73
C PRO A 99 26.64 -16.37 8.67
N THR A 100 26.61 -17.64 9.06
CA THR A 100 26.64 -18.78 8.13
C THR A 100 25.48 -19.76 8.30
N LEU A 101 24.74 -19.72 9.41
CA LEU A 101 23.67 -20.68 9.71
C LEU A 101 22.59 -20.65 8.63
N THR A 102 22.36 -21.80 7.98
CA THR A 102 21.35 -21.99 6.93
C THR A 102 20.15 -22.81 7.37
N THR A 103 20.36 -23.74 8.31
CA THR A 103 19.31 -24.66 8.77
C THR A 103 19.35 -24.80 10.29
N MET A 104 18.15 -24.68 10.91
CA MET A 104 17.96 -24.84 12.34
C MET A 104 16.88 -25.88 12.64
N MET A 105 17.19 -26.88 13.43
CA MET A 105 16.25 -27.85 13.99
C MET A 105 16.18 -27.69 15.50
N PHE A 106 14.99 -27.42 16.03
CA PHE A 106 14.78 -27.09 17.43
C PHE A 106 14.56 -28.30 18.33
N PRO A 107 14.86 -28.18 19.64
CA PRO A 107 14.57 -29.22 20.63
C PRO A 107 13.08 -29.59 20.68
N LYS A 108 12.77 -30.89 20.79
CA LYS A 108 11.40 -31.43 20.82
C LYS A 108 10.57 -30.90 22.00
N LEU A 109 11.19 -30.54 23.10
CA LEU A 109 10.52 -30.22 24.35
C LEU A 109 10.18 -28.75 24.54
N ILE A 110 10.69 -27.86 23.70
CA ILE A 110 10.36 -26.44 23.83
C ILE A 110 8.97 -26.11 23.33
N THR A 111 8.37 -25.10 23.92
CA THR A 111 7.04 -24.58 23.56
C THR A 111 7.10 -23.13 23.04
N ALA A 112 8.26 -22.47 23.17
CA ALA A 112 8.44 -21.09 22.69
C ALA A 112 9.84 -20.84 22.13
N ILE A 113 9.91 -19.97 21.11
CA ILE A 113 11.17 -19.39 20.65
C ILE A 113 11.29 -18.00 21.28
N GLY A 114 12.44 -17.73 21.89
CA GLY A 114 12.71 -16.45 22.58
C GLY A 114 12.77 -15.24 21.65
N SER A 115 12.55 -14.07 22.20
CA SER A 115 12.56 -12.82 21.44
C SER A 115 13.91 -12.57 20.79
N GLY A 116 13.91 -12.24 19.48
CA GLY A 116 15.11 -11.91 18.71
C GLY A 116 16.13 -13.04 18.59
N ALA A 117 15.79 -14.30 18.89
CA ALA A 117 16.72 -15.42 18.93
C ALA A 117 17.54 -15.56 17.63
N PHE A 118 16.93 -15.30 16.47
CA PHE A 118 17.57 -15.37 15.14
C PHE A 118 17.49 -14.04 14.38
N PHE A 119 17.38 -12.92 15.09
CA PHE A 119 17.31 -11.60 14.45
C PHE A 119 18.46 -11.38 13.45
N LYS A 120 18.13 -11.07 12.17
CA LYS A 120 19.09 -10.82 11.08
C LYS A 120 20.03 -12.01 10.77
N CYS A 121 19.59 -13.25 10.93
CA CYS A 121 20.30 -14.40 10.40
C CYS A 121 20.10 -14.49 8.88
N LEU A 122 20.87 -13.68 8.13
CA LEU A 122 20.65 -13.44 6.69
C LEU A 122 20.85 -14.70 5.83
N LYS A 123 21.53 -15.72 6.32
CA LYS A 123 21.76 -16.99 5.59
C LYS A 123 20.77 -18.08 5.94
N LEU A 124 19.95 -17.89 6.98
CA LEU A 124 19.00 -18.90 7.44
C LEU A 124 17.90 -19.10 6.38
N LYS A 125 17.81 -20.34 5.86
CA LYS A 125 16.87 -20.75 4.81
C LYS A 125 15.76 -21.64 5.33
N LYS A 126 16.11 -22.52 6.29
CA LYS A 126 15.23 -23.55 6.77
C LYS A 126 15.16 -23.58 8.29
N VAL A 127 13.94 -23.66 8.80
CA VAL A 127 13.64 -23.82 10.23
C VAL A 127 12.67 -24.98 10.40
N VAL A 128 13.00 -25.91 11.31
CA VAL A 128 12.12 -27.02 11.70
C VAL A 128 11.68 -26.80 13.14
N LEU A 129 10.44 -26.34 13.31
CA LEU A 129 9.80 -26.14 14.62
C LEU A 129 9.29 -27.47 15.17
N PRO A 130 9.36 -27.69 16.51
CA PRO A 130 8.83 -28.90 17.13
C PRO A 130 7.29 -28.89 17.14
N GLN A 131 6.68 -30.08 17.21
CA GLN A 131 5.23 -30.25 17.14
C GLN A 131 4.46 -29.57 18.29
N ASN A 132 5.09 -29.44 19.45
CA ASN A 132 4.47 -28.84 20.65
C ASN A 132 4.76 -27.34 20.81
N ILE A 133 5.32 -26.68 19.77
CA ILE A 133 5.54 -25.24 19.80
C ILE A 133 4.19 -24.50 19.96
N LYS A 134 4.16 -23.51 20.86
CA LYS A 134 3.00 -22.67 21.17
C LYS A 134 3.21 -21.22 20.73
N LYS A 135 4.47 -20.77 20.74
CA LYS A 135 4.74 -19.34 20.57
C LYS A 135 6.05 -19.06 19.85
N LEU A 136 5.98 -18.20 18.84
CA LEU A 136 7.13 -17.44 18.33
C LEU A 136 7.07 -16.06 18.98
N ASN A 137 8.05 -15.71 19.82
CA ASN A 137 8.07 -14.42 20.48
C ASN A 137 8.49 -13.29 19.53
N GLU A 138 8.46 -12.07 20.02
CA GLU A 138 8.75 -10.87 19.22
C GLU A 138 10.09 -10.97 18.50
N THR A 139 10.13 -10.54 17.25
CA THR A 139 11.37 -10.47 16.43
C THR A 139 12.15 -11.78 16.30
N ALA A 140 11.55 -12.94 16.62
CA ALA A 140 12.28 -14.23 16.69
C ALA A 140 13.10 -14.52 15.42
N PHE A 141 12.54 -14.30 14.23
CA PHE A 141 13.17 -14.46 12.92
C PHE A 141 13.18 -13.16 12.10
N MET A 142 13.04 -12.01 12.74
CA MET A 142 13.01 -10.72 12.06
C MET A 142 14.23 -10.50 11.16
N ASN A 143 14.00 -10.13 9.90
CA ASN A 143 15.04 -9.92 8.88
C ASN A 143 15.90 -11.16 8.56
N CYS A 144 15.35 -12.37 8.72
CA CYS A 144 15.91 -13.57 8.14
C CYS A 144 15.52 -13.63 6.65
N SER A 145 16.12 -12.77 5.82
CA SER A 145 15.68 -12.48 4.45
C SER A 145 15.78 -13.66 3.46
N ASN A 146 16.41 -14.74 3.82
CA ASN A 146 16.47 -15.98 3.04
C ASN A 146 15.59 -17.10 3.62
N LEU A 147 14.91 -16.89 4.76
CA LEU A 147 14.07 -17.91 5.39
C LEU A 147 12.79 -18.14 4.56
N SER A 148 12.81 -19.21 3.78
CA SER A 148 11.71 -19.63 2.91
C SER A 148 11.02 -20.93 3.35
N GLU A 149 11.72 -21.76 4.14
CA GLU A 149 11.21 -23.04 4.60
C GLU A 149 11.02 -23.02 6.13
N ILE A 150 9.78 -22.91 6.58
CA ILE A 150 9.39 -23.03 7.98
C ILE A 150 8.08 -23.80 8.06
N ASN A 151 8.03 -24.81 8.92
CA ASN A 151 6.78 -25.48 9.24
C ASN A 151 6.04 -24.71 10.33
N PHE A 152 4.70 -24.72 10.26
CA PHE A 152 3.84 -24.16 11.30
C PHE A 152 2.97 -25.28 11.89
N PRO A 153 3.42 -25.93 12.99
CA PRO A 153 2.66 -27.03 13.60
C PRO A 153 1.30 -26.58 14.12
N ASP A 154 0.30 -27.47 14.06
CA ASP A 154 -1.08 -27.21 14.46
C ASP A 154 -1.26 -26.71 15.91
N GLY A 155 -0.26 -26.94 16.77
CA GLY A 155 -0.24 -26.47 18.16
C GLY A 155 0.18 -25.00 18.35
N LEU A 156 0.65 -24.30 17.31
CA LEU A 156 1.12 -22.93 17.41
C LEU A 156 -0.07 -21.96 17.64
N GLU A 157 -0.02 -21.21 18.74
CA GLU A 157 -1.10 -20.32 19.18
C GLU A 157 -0.80 -18.84 18.92
N THR A 158 0.49 -18.46 18.93
CA THR A 158 0.88 -17.05 18.79
C THR A 158 2.10 -16.88 17.90
N ILE A 159 2.02 -15.97 16.94
CA ILE A 159 3.15 -15.41 16.22
C ILE A 159 3.26 -13.93 16.67
N GLY A 160 4.35 -13.62 17.38
CA GLY A 160 4.54 -12.32 18.03
C GLY A 160 4.85 -11.17 17.06
N ARG A 161 4.95 -9.98 17.61
CA ARG A 161 5.29 -8.75 16.87
C ARG A 161 6.59 -8.93 16.09
N ASN A 162 6.59 -8.57 14.80
CA ASN A 162 7.75 -8.69 13.90
C ASN A 162 8.37 -10.09 13.82
N ALA A 163 7.71 -11.17 14.26
CA ALA A 163 8.36 -12.48 14.42
C ALA A 163 8.91 -13.04 13.11
N LEU A 164 8.24 -12.80 11.99
CA LEU A 164 8.64 -13.23 10.64
C LEU A 164 8.79 -12.04 9.68
N TYR A 165 9.01 -10.84 10.22
CA TYR A 165 9.19 -9.60 9.46
C TYR A 165 10.32 -9.74 8.42
N MET A 166 10.03 -9.44 7.13
CA MET A 166 10.98 -9.48 6.02
C MET A 166 11.69 -10.85 5.85
N THR A 167 10.94 -11.95 6.02
CA THR A 167 11.38 -13.30 5.64
C THR A 167 10.95 -13.61 4.20
N ALA A 168 11.52 -14.67 3.62
CA ALA A 168 11.25 -15.08 2.24
C ALA A 168 10.15 -16.14 2.10
N ILE A 169 9.30 -16.33 3.10
CA ILE A 169 8.19 -17.30 3.04
C ILE A 169 7.20 -16.91 1.95
N THR A 170 6.73 -17.90 1.19
CA THR A 170 5.84 -17.69 0.03
C THR A 170 4.41 -18.10 0.26
N GLU A 171 4.14 -18.89 1.30
CA GLU A 171 2.81 -19.35 1.68
C GLU A 171 2.62 -19.26 3.19
N PHE A 172 1.42 -18.94 3.62
CA PHE A 172 1.04 -18.98 5.02
C PHE A 172 -0.32 -19.62 5.19
N ASN A 173 -0.30 -20.86 5.71
CA ASN A 173 -1.49 -21.56 6.16
C ASN A 173 -1.50 -21.51 7.69
N ALA A 174 -2.44 -20.76 8.26
CA ALA A 174 -2.54 -20.59 9.70
C ALA A 174 -2.75 -21.93 10.40
N PRO A 175 -1.90 -22.30 11.38
CA PRO A 175 -2.10 -23.51 12.19
C PRO A 175 -3.49 -23.51 12.84
N LYS A 176 -4.08 -24.71 13.06
CA LYS A 176 -5.44 -24.84 13.63
C LYS A 176 -5.64 -24.18 14.99
N SER A 177 -4.58 -24.04 15.77
CA SER A 177 -4.62 -23.41 17.10
C SER A 177 -4.22 -21.95 17.11
N LEU A 178 -3.89 -21.35 15.96
CA LEU A 178 -3.42 -19.95 15.91
C LEU A 178 -4.54 -19.00 16.30
N LYS A 179 -4.29 -18.21 17.35
CA LYS A 179 -5.21 -17.20 17.89
C LYS A 179 -4.73 -15.78 17.62
N THR A 180 -3.42 -15.58 17.56
CA THR A 180 -2.85 -14.23 17.49
C THR A 180 -1.73 -14.13 16.47
N LEU A 181 -1.88 -13.19 15.54
CA LEU A 181 -0.81 -12.58 14.74
C LEU A 181 -0.50 -11.20 15.32
N GLY A 182 0.73 -10.96 15.74
CA GLY A 182 1.17 -9.67 16.27
C GLY A 182 1.36 -8.60 15.18
N ASP A 183 1.63 -7.36 15.60
CA ASP A 183 1.92 -6.26 14.68
C ASP A 183 3.12 -6.60 13.79
N ASN A 184 3.02 -6.31 12.50
CA ASN A 184 4.04 -6.60 11.48
C ASN A 184 4.51 -8.08 11.47
N ALA A 185 3.73 -9.03 11.96
CA ALA A 185 4.19 -10.41 12.15
C ALA A 185 4.73 -11.05 10.86
N LEU A 186 4.14 -10.74 9.73
CA LEU A 186 4.46 -11.24 8.38
C LEU A 186 4.76 -10.10 7.40
N TYR A 187 5.06 -8.89 7.91
CA TYR A 187 5.35 -7.73 7.08
C TYR A 187 6.46 -8.00 6.06
N GLY A 188 6.24 -7.60 4.80
CA GLY A 188 7.25 -7.65 3.73
C GLY A 188 7.69 -9.05 3.32
N THR A 189 6.90 -10.09 3.63
CA THR A 189 7.15 -11.46 3.17
C THR A 189 6.78 -11.63 1.68
N GLN A 190 7.17 -12.77 1.09
CA GLN A 190 6.90 -13.10 -0.32
C GLN A 190 5.61 -13.92 -0.48
N ILE A 191 4.71 -13.83 0.50
CA ILE A 191 3.47 -14.62 0.53
C ILE A 191 2.57 -14.24 -0.65
N THR A 192 2.12 -15.26 -1.39
CA THR A 192 1.18 -15.12 -2.51
C THR A 192 -0.27 -15.41 -2.10
N LYS A 193 -0.43 -16.27 -1.08
CA LYS A 193 -1.73 -16.70 -0.56
C LYS A 193 -1.66 -16.84 0.97
N VAL A 194 -2.74 -16.45 1.62
CA VAL A 194 -2.95 -16.63 3.07
C VAL A 194 -4.22 -17.44 3.28
N VAL A 195 -4.14 -18.49 4.11
CA VAL A 195 -5.30 -19.23 4.60
C VAL A 195 -5.37 -19.06 6.11
N LEU A 196 -6.45 -18.43 6.60
CA LEU A 196 -6.68 -18.15 8.01
C LEU A 196 -7.63 -19.20 8.60
N ASN A 197 -7.45 -19.52 9.89
CA ASN A 197 -8.27 -20.50 10.60
C ASN A 197 -9.49 -19.86 11.31
N ASP A 198 -10.39 -20.70 11.80
CA ASP A 198 -11.62 -20.34 12.53
C ASP A 198 -11.38 -19.85 13.97
N LYS A 199 -10.18 -20.06 14.54
CA LYS A 199 -9.81 -19.69 15.91
C LYS A 199 -9.02 -18.39 16.03
N LEU A 200 -8.71 -17.77 14.90
CA LEU A 200 -7.95 -16.53 14.91
C LEU A 200 -8.78 -15.40 15.54
N GLU A 201 -8.26 -14.86 16.64
CA GLU A 201 -8.90 -13.82 17.46
C GLU A 201 -8.34 -12.43 17.16
N LYS A 202 -7.06 -12.35 16.78
CA LYS A 202 -6.37 -11.08 16.60
C LYS A 202 -5.39 -11.11 15.43
N ILE A 203 -5.49 -10.09 14.58
CA ILE A 203 -4.47 -9.69 13.60
C ILE A 203 -3.98 -8.30 14.01
N GLY A 204 -2.68 -8.15 14.20
CA GLY A 204 -2.05 -6.88 14.58
C GLY A 204 -1.94 -5.92 13.41
N GLN A 205 -1.61 -4.65 13.73
CA GLN A 205 -1.40 -3.61 12.74
C GLN A 205 -0.29 -4.00 11.75
N ALA A 206 -0.51 -3.74 10.46
CA ALA A 206 0.43 -4.03 9.38
C ALA A 206 0.93 -5.49 9.32
N ALA A 207 0.18 -6.46 9.87
CA ALA A 207 0.63 -7.86 9.94
C ALA A 207 1.01 -8.44 8.57
N PHE A 208 0.37 -8.00 7.49
CA PHE A 208 0.62 -8.40 6.10
C PHE A 208 0.98 -7.21 5.18
N ALA A 209 1.32 -6.05 5.75
CA ALA A 209 1.72 -4.89 4.94
C ALA A 209 3.00 -5.19 4.15
N ALA A 210 3.20 -4.52 3.03
CA ALA A 210 4.32 -4.72 2.11
C ALA A 210 4.48 -6.15 1.55
N CYS A 211 3.49 -7.04 1.72
CA CYS A 211 3.44 -8.36 1.06
C CYS A 211 3.01 -8.20 -0.41
N LYS A 212 3.86 -7.61 -1.24
CA LYS A 212 3.55 -7.18 -2.62
C LYS A 212 3.04 -8.29 -3.54
N GLN A 213 3.25 -9.56 -3.18
CA GLN A 213 2.80 -10.72 -3.97
C GLN A 213 1.49 -11.33 -3.45
N LEU A 214 0.95 -10.84 -2.33
CA LEU A 214 -0.29 -11.35 -1.76
C LEU A 214 -1.47 -11.08 -2.69
N ALA A 215 -1.96 -12.13 -3.34
CA ALA A 215 -3.07 -12.06 -4.31
C ALA A 215 -4.37 -12.62 -3.75
N LYS A 216 -4.32 -13.48 -2.74
CA LYS A 216 -5.50 -14.19 -2.24
C LYS A 216 -5.47 -14.38 -0.72
N ILE A 217 -6.62 -14.11 -0.10
CA ILE A 217 -6.90 -14.41 1.31
C ILE A 217 -8.06 -15.39 1.36
N GLU A 218 -7.94 -16.43 2.15
CA GLU A 218 -9.01 -17.39 2.43
C GLU A 218 -9.24 -17.45 3.95
N ILE A 219 -10.50 -17.46 4.35
CA ILE A 219 -10.94 -17.63 5.72
C ILE A 219 -12.33 -18.27 5.71
N GLU A 220 -12.56 -19.25 6.57
CA GLU A 220 -13.86 -19.90 6.69
C GLU A 220 -14.31 -19.92 8.15
N ASN A 221 -15.58 -19.61 8.38
CA ASN A 221 -16.26 -19.73 9.69
C ASN A 221 -15.56 -19.02 10.86
N ASN A 222 -14.79 -17.96 10.60
CA ASN A 222 -14.14 -17.22 11.68
C ASN A 222 -15.12 -16.18 12.28
N PRO A 223 -15.31 -16.15 13.62
CA PRO A 223 -16.25 -15.21 14.24
C PRO A 223 -15.76 -13.77 14.33
N ASN A 224 -14.46 -13.51 14.14
CA ASN A 224 -13.85 -12.20 14.35
C ASN A 224 -13.52 -11.48 13.06
N PHE A 225 -13.46 -12.19 11.93
CA PHE A 225 -13.06 -11.66 10.64
C PHE A 225 -13.95 -12.18 9.51
N LYS A 226 -14.10 -11.34 8.48
CA LYS A 226 -14.93 -11.62 7.32
C LYS A 226 -14.25 -11.13 6.03
N LEU A 227 -14.35 -11.91 4.96
CA LEU A 227 -13.98 -11.48 3.64
C LEU A 227 -15.16 -10.80 2.95
N VAL A 228 -14.94 -9.58 2.47
CA VAL A 228 -15.87 -8.87 1.60
C VAL A 228 -15.11 -8.55 0.33
N ASP A 229 -15.57 -9.10 -0.78
CA ASP A 229 -14.94 -8.92 -2.11
C ASP A 229 -13.42 -9.20 -2.11
N GLY A 230 -13.00 -10.25 -1.39
CA GLY A 230 -11.60 -10.69 -1.30
C GLY A 230 -10.72 -9.88 -0.34
N VAL A 231 -11.26 -8.85 0.30
CA VAL A 231 -10.59 -7.99 1.29
C VAL A 231 -11.02 -8.38 2.69
N LEU A 232 -10.09 -8.44 3.62
CA LEU A 232 -10.37 -8.86 5.00
C LEU A 232 -10.75 -7.68 5.89
N TYR A 233 -11.91 -7.79 6.49
CA TYR A 233 -12.45 -6.90 7.51
C TYR A 233 -12.61 -7.64 8.84
N ASN A 234 -12.82 -6.88 9.93
CA ASN A 234 -13.36 -7.46 11.16
C ASN A 234 -14.81 -7.90 10.95
N ALA A 235 -15.38 -8.66 11.90
CA ALA A 235 -16.68 -9.31 11.73
C ALA A 235 -17.84 -8.35 11.45
N ASP A 236 -17.82 -7.14 12.03
CA ASP A 236 -18.85 -6.10 11.86
C ASP A 236 -18.55 -5.13 10.70
N GLU A 237 -17.50 -5.41 9.90
CA GLU A 237 -17.09 -4.65 8.71
C GLU A 237 -16.69 -3.18 8.99
N THR A 238 -16.44 -2.83 10.25
CA THR A 238 -16.05 -1.47 10.64
C THR A 238 -14.56 -1.18 10.51
N THR A 239 -13.74 -2.24 10.42
CA THR A 239 -12.28 -2.13 10.32
C THR A 239 -11.74 -2.87 9.11
N LEU A 240 -11.03 -2.16 8.22
CA LEU A 240 -10.27 -2.73 7.11
C LEU A 240 -8.94 -3.29 7.65
N VAL A 241 -8.79 -4.62 7.62
CA VAL A 241 -7.70 -5.34 8.30
C VAL A 241 -6.57 -5.76 7.35
N VAL A 242 -6.90 -6.36 6.18
CA VAL A 242 -5.90 -6.75 5.16
C VAL A 242 -6.46 -6.55 3.76
N TYR A 243 -5.68 -5.85 2.90
CA TYR A 243 -5.91 -5.77 1.47
C TYR A 243 -4.87 -6.64 0.73
N PRO A 244 -5.27 -7.50 -0.22
CA PRO A 244 -4.33 -8.29 -1.01
C PRO A 244 -3.60 -7.41 -2.04
N LEU A 245 -2.34 -7.06 -1.78
CA LEU A 245 -1.58 -6.03 -2.53
C LEU A 245 -1.34 -6.37 -4.01
N ALA A 246 -1.40 -7.65 -4.39
CA ALA A 246 -1.32 -8.12 -5.78
C ALA A 246 -2.69 -8.30 -6.45
N ASP A 247 -3.79 -7.89 -5.81
CA ASP A 247 -5.12 -7.84 -6.44
C ASP A 247 -5.06 -7.04 -7.74
N LYS A 248 -5.74 -7.51 -8.77
CA LYS A 248 -5.66 -6.93 -10.13
C LYS A 248 -6.59 -5.75 -10.36
N ARG A 249 -7.50 -5.46 -9.41
CA ARG A 249 -8.42 -4.32 -9.57
C ARG A 249 -7.66 -2.99 -9.60
N PRO A 250 -7.94 -2.10 -10.55
CA PRO A 250 -7.31 -0.79 -10.59
C PRO A 250 -7.95 0.22 -9.63
N LEU A 251 -9.15 -0.07 -9.15
CA LEU A 251 -9.95 0.81 -8.29
C LEU A 251 -10.43 0.05 -7.06
N TYR A 252 -10.30 0.68 -5.89
CA TYR A 252 -10.84 0.18 -4.65
C TYR A 252 -11.59 1.27 -3.88
N LYS A 253 -12.76 0.90 -3.35
CA LYS A 253 -13.54 1.74 -2.42
C LYS A 253 -13.68 0.99 -1.10
N THR A 254 -13.35 1.65 0.01
CA THR A 254 -13.61 1.07 1.33
C THR A 254 -15.13 0.92 1.56
N LEU A 255 -15.53 -0.03 2.38
CA LEU A 255 -16.94 -0.21 2.73
C LEU A 255 -17.49 1.03 3.43
N SER A 256 -18.76 1.35 3.20
CA SER A 256 -19.43 2.47 3.88
C SER A 256 -19.50 2.32 5.40
N THR A 257 -19.44 1.08 5.90
CA THR A 257 -19.37 0.76 7.32
C THR A 257 -17.98 0.94 7.93
N ALA A 258 -16.92 0.97 7.10
CA ALA A 258 -15.55 1.04 7.57
C ALA A 258 -15.24 2.44 8.13
N THR A 259 -14.92 2.50 9.42
CA THR A 259 -14.49 3.72 10.12
C THR A 259 -13.03 3.69 10.53
N THR A 260 -12.42 2.53 10.45
CA THR A 260 -11.01 2.30 10.82
C THR A 260 -10.28 1.56 9.70
N ILE A 261 -9.05 1.98 9.43
CA ILE A 261 -8.16 1.35 8.45
C ILE A 261 -6.84 1.05 9.17
N TYR A 262 -6.33 -0.18 9.01
CA TYR A 262 -5.03 -0.55 9.57
C TYR A 262 -3.89 0.16 8.85
N GLN A 263 -2.80 0.42 9.56
CA GLN A 263 -1.61 1.03 8.98
C GLN A 263 -0.99 0.13 7.88
N GLY A 264 -0.39 0.76 6.88
CA GLY A 264 0.28 0.07 5.77
C GLY A 264 -0.64 -0.78 4.88
N ILE A 265 -1.96 -0.56 4.90
CA ILE A 265 -2.95 -1.45 4.27
C ILE A 265 -2.76 -1.58 2.75
N PHE A 266 -2.35 -0.50 2.09
CA PHE A 266 -2.06 -0.45 0.66
C PHE A 266 -0.56 -0.25 0.38
N GLU A 267 0.30 -0.44 1.38
CA GLU A 267 1.75 -0.25 1.25
C GLU A 267 2.35 -1.18 0.20
N GLY A 268 2.86 -0.57 -0.88
CA GLY A 268 3.43 -1.31 -2.01
C GLY A 268 2.40 -1.97 -2.93
N ALA A 269 1.13 -1.55 -2.90
CA ALA A 269 0.11 -2.04 -3.84
C ALA A 269 0.54 -1.80 -5.29
N VAL A 270 0.50 -2.87 -6.12
CA VAL A 270 1.12 -2.86 -7.45
C VAL A 270 0.15 -2.53 -8.59
N ASN A 271 -1.16 -2.68 -8.38
CA ASN A 271 -2.17 -2.51 -9.43
C ASN A 271 -3.18 -1.39 -9.16
N LEU A 272 -3.32 -0.95 -7.89
CA LEU A 272 -4.27 0.10 -7.54
C LEU A 272 -3.87 1.44 -8.14
N LYS A 273 -4.78 2.02 -8.94
CA LYS A 273 -4.67 3.36 -9.52
C LYS A 273 -5.52 4.37 -8.77
N ASP A 274 -6.68 3.95 -8.30
CA ASP A 274 -7.67 4.79 -7.65
C ASP A 274 -8.09 4.20 -6.31
N ILE A 275 -8.05 5.00 -5.24
CA ILE A 275 -8.50 4.62 -3.91
C ILE A 275 -9.52 5.64 -3.40
N TYR A 276 -10.69 5.14 -3.00
CA TYR A 276 -11.74 5.93 -2.37
C TYR A 276 -11.90 5.49 -0.92
N ILE A 277 -11.65 6.41 0.00
CA ILE A 277 -11.94 6.23 1.43
C ILE A 277 -13.34 6.78 1.70
N ASN A 278 -14.21 5.93 2.24
CA ASN A 278 -15.60 6.32 2.52
C ASN A 278 -15.73 7.20 3.78
N GLU A 279 -16.87 7.89 3.89
CA GLU A 279 -17.21 8.68 5.06
C GLU A 279 -17.19 7.86 6.36
N GLY A 280 -16.88 8.53 7.49
CA GLY A 280 -16.73 7.91 8.80
C GLY A 280 -15.30 7.60 9.20
N VAL A 281 -14.37 7.43 8.26
CA VAL A 281 -12.94 7.36 8.55
C VAL A 281 -12.46 8.74 8.99
N LYS A 282 -11.86 8.81 10.19
CA LYS A 282 -11.35 10.07 10.77
C LYS A 282 -9.83 10.20 10.66
N ILE A 283 -9.12 9.10 10.60
CA ILE A 283 -7.65 9.08 10.62
C ILE A 283 -7.15 8.34 9.38
N ILE A 284 -6.31 9.00 8.60
CA ILE A 284 -5.48 8.37 7.58
C ILE A 284 -4.27 7.78 8.31
N PRO A 285 -4.12 6.44 8.35
CA PRO A 285 -3.12 5.81 9.19
C PRO A 285 -1.69 5.93 8.63
N VAL A 286 -0.72 5.60 9.48
CA VAL A 286 0.71 5.53 9.13
C VAL A 286 0.90 4.65 7.89
N SER A 287 1.69 5.13 6.93
CA SER A 287 2.09 4.41 5.71
C SER A 287 0.92 3.84 4.90
N LEU A 288 -0.27 4.48 4.95
CA LEU A 288 -1.49 3.97 4.30
C LEU A 288 -1.22 3.38 2.91
N CYS A 289 -0.54 4.14 2.05
CA CYS A 289 -0.21 3.79 0.66
C CYS A 289 1.30 3.90 0.36
N CYS A 290 2.16 3.88 1.37
CA CYS A 290 3.60 4.06 1.17
C CYS A 290 4.10 3.15 0.03
N ASN A 291 4.85 3.72 -0.92
CA ASN A 291 5.37 3.01 -2.10
C ASN A 291 4.30 2.28 -2.96
N ALA A 292 3.07 2.76 -3.01
CA ALA A 292 2.06 2.27 -3.95
C ALA A 292 2.36 2.79 -5.35
N GLU A 293 3.13 2.01 -6.12
CA GLU A 293 3.79 2.44 -7.36
C GLU A 293 2.84 2.73 -8.53
N ALA A 294 1.63 2.17 -8.50
CA ALA A 294 0.63 2.36 -9.55
C ALA A 294 -0.39 3.46 -9.24
N LEU A 295 -0.44 3.96 -8.01
CA LEU A 295 -1.46 4.88 -7.53
C LEU A 295 -1.39 6.22 -8.27
N GLU A 296 -2.51 6.60 -8.90
CA GLU A 296 -2.66 7.82 -9.69
C GLU A 296 -3.57 8.84 -8.99
N ARG A 297 -4.65 8.40 -8.33
CA ARG A 297 -5.64 9.25 -7.66
C ARG A 297 -6.08 8.69 -6.32
N MET A 298 -6.35 9.59 -5.39
CA MET A 298 -6.85 9.22 -4.07
C MET A 298 -7.95 10.19 -3.60
N TYR A 299 -9.00 9.65 -2.99
CA TYR A 299 -10.16 10.40 -2.54
C TYR A 299 -10.39 10.17 -1.05
N TRP A 300 -10.28 11.24 -0.25
CA TRP A 300 -10.48 11.25 1.19
C TRP A 300 -11.78 11.94 1.58
N PRO A 301 -12.54 11.39 2.52
CA PRO A 301 -13.86 11.92 2.89
C PRO A 301 -13.78 13.20 3.72
N ALA A 302 -14.94 13.86 3.89
CA ALA A 302 -15.05 15.05 4.72
C ALA A 302 -14.82 14.77 6.22
N SER A 303 -15.00 13.53 6.64
CA SER A 303 -14.82 13.07 8.03
C SER A 303 -13.39 13.04 8.53
N ILE A 304 -12.38 13.15 7.63
CA ILE A 304 -10.96 13.07 8.02
C ILE A 304 -10.58 14.26 8.92
N THR A 305 -9.94 13.96 10.05
CA THR A 305 -9.44 14.96 11.00
C THR A 305 -7.92 14.88 11.19
N GLU A 306 -7.30 13.73 10.88
CA GLU A 306 -5.88 13.51 11.08
C GLU A 306 -5.26 12.70 9.94
N VAL A 307 -4.02 13.05 9.58
CA VAL A 307 -3.17 12.32 8.61
C VAL A 307 -1.86 11.97 9.28
N LYS A 308 -1.55 10.67 9.35
CA LYS A 308 -0.35 10.17 10.02
C LYS A 308 0.85 10.10 9.08
N VAL A 309 2.04 9.99 9.69
CA VAL A 309 3.33 10.00 8.97
C VAL A 309 3.37 8.98 7.82
N GLY A 310 3.91 9.41 6.68
CA GLY A 310 4.15 8.57 5.51
C GLY A 310 2.91 8.06 4.80
N ALA A 311 1.73 8.66 5.02
CA ALA A 311 0.45 8.16 4.50
C ALA A 311 0.48 7.86 2.99
N ILE A 312 1.16 8.71 2.21
CA ILE A 312 1.32 8.56 0.75
C ILE A 312 2.79 8.65 0.29
N ASP A 313 3.74 8.43 1.22
CA ASP A 313 5.16 8.51 0.90
C ASP A 313 5.56 7.54 -0.22
N GLY A 314 6.37 7.99 -1.17
CA GLY A 314 6.86 7.16 -2.27
C GLY A 314 5.82 6.80 -3.35
N CYS A 315 4.64 7.42 -3.37
CA CYS A 315 3.62 7.24 -4.41
C CYS A 315 3.98 8.03 -5.68
N LYS A 316 4.98 7.57 -6.44
CA LYS A 316 5.60 8.31 -7.55
C LYS A 316 4.68 8.65 -8.72
N LYS A 317 3.56 7.95 -8.87
CA LYS A 317 2.58 8.20 -9.94
C LYS A 317 1.35 8.96 -9.47
N LEU A 318 1.24 9.26 -8.18
CA LEU A 318 0.12 10.04 -7.65
C LEU A 318 0.13 11.43 -8.29
N ARG A 319 -1.01 11.80 -8.90
CA ARG A 319 -1.23 13.08 -9.57
C ARG A 319 -2.30 13.91 -8.91
N GLU A 320 -3.25 13.26 -8.27
CA GLU A 320 -4.41 13.92 -7.69
C GLU A 320 -4.72 13.33 -6.31
N LEU A 321 -4.74 14.19 -5.30
CA LEU A 321 -5.30 13.90 -3.99
C LEU A 321 -6.53 14.79 -3.80
N HIS A 322 -7.70 14.18 -3.68
CA HIS A 322 -8.96 14.86 -3.40
C HIS A 322 -9.31 14.71 -1.93
N VAL A 323 -9.52 15.82 -1.24
CA VAL A 323 -9.86 15.83 0.19
C VAL A 323 -11.15 16.62 0.38
N ALA A 324 -12.22 15.93 0.78
CA ALA A 324 -13.54 16.56 0.93
C ALA A 324 -13.71 17.38 2.23
N ALA A 325 -12.73 17.41 3.12
CA ALA A 325 -12.76 18.19 4.34
C ALA A 325 -12.62 19.69 4.05
N ILE A 326 -13.56 20.52 4.53
CA ILE A 326 -13.56 21.99 4.37
C ILE A 326 -12.41 22.64 5.16
N LYS A 327 -12.05 22.06 6.29
CA LYS A 327 -10.90 22.48 7.11
C LYS A 327 -9.77 21.48 6.94
N ALA A 328 -8.55 21.95 6.69
CA ALA A 328 -7.38 21.09 6.58
C ALA A 328 -7.25 20.18 7.81
N PRO A 329 -7.24 18.85 7.64
CA PRO A 329 -6.96 17.92 8.72
C PRO A 329 -5.59 18.16 9.33
N ALA A 330 -5.42 17.85 10.62
CA ALA A 330 -4.09 17.85 11.24
C ALA A 330 -3.20 16.82 10.54
N ALA A 331 -2.02 17.21 10.12
CA ALA A 331 -1.06 16.33 9.46
C ALA A 331 0.20 16.21 10.31
N ASP A 332 0.66 14.97 10.54
CA ASP A 332 1.94 14.73 11.19
C ASP A 332 3.07 15.23 10.29
N THR A 333 4.20 15.66 10.86
CA THR A 333 5.40 15.98 10.09
C THR A 333 5.81 14.78 9.24
N GLY A 334 5.95 14.98 7.92
CA GLY A 334 6.22 13.92 6.95
C GLY A 334 5.00 13.06 6.60
N ALA A 335 3.78 13.54 6.82
CA ALA A 335 2.54 12.82 6.43
C ALA A 335 2.53 12.45 4.94
N PHE A 336 3.04 13.33 4.08
CA PHE A 336 3.02 13.16 2.62
C PHE A 336 4.34 12.69 2.03
N GLY A 337 5.44 12.72 2.78
CA GLY A 337 6.75 12.21 2.37
C GLY A 337 7.82 12.45 3.41
N VAL A 338 8.42 11.37 3.90
CA VAL A 338 9.52 11.44 4.88
C VAL A 338 10.88 11.59 4.19
N MET A 339 11.05 10.93 3.05
CA MET A 339 12.32 10.91 2.31
C MET A 339 12.31 11.74 1.04
N PHE A 340 11.15 11.93 0.41
CA PHE A 340 11.02 12.64 -0.86
C PHE A 340 9.75 13.46 -0.80
N LYS A 341 9.89 14.80 -0.86
CA LYS A 341 8.72 15.67 -1.06
C LYS A 341 8.01 15.22 -2.35
N ASN A 342 6.72 14.95 -2.24
CA ASN A 342 5.95 14.31 -3.31
C ASN A 342 5.39 15.38 -4.26
N TYR A 343 6.29 16.09 -4.99
CA TYR A 343 5.91 17.18 -5.91
C TYR A 343 5.27 16.72 -7.23
N THR A 344 4.58 15.58 -7.25
CA THR A 344 3.94 15.06 -8.47
C THR A 344 2.44 15.21 -8.49
N ALA A 345 1.81 15.50 -7.35
CA ALA A 345 0.38 15.55 -7.17
C ALA A 345 -0.14 16.98 -6.97
N TYR A 346 -1.32 17.25 -7.52
CA TYR A 346 -2.16 18.38 -7.12
C TYR A 346 -3.08 17.97 -5.99
N LEU A 347 -3.31 18.88 -5.06
CA LEU A 347 -4.31 18.75 -4.02
C LEU A 347 -5.61 19.41 -4.48
N TYR A 348 -6.72 18.69 -4.36
CA TYR A 348 -8.06 19.17 -4.65
C TYR A 348 -8.87 19.23 -3.37
N VAL A 349 -9.43 20.41 -3.05
CA VAL A 349 -10.15 20.69 -1.82
C VAL A 349 -11.51 21.37 -2.13
N PRO A 350 -12.50 21.32 -1.23
CA PRO A 350 -13.78 21.99 -1.45
C PRO A 350 -13.63 23.50 -1.68
N PHE A 351 -14.54 24.06 -2.45
CA PHE A 351 -14.61 25.51 -2.66
C PHE A 351 -14.67 26.28 -1.34
N GLY A 352 -13.84 27.30 -1.19
CA GLY A 352 -13.68 28.09 0.04
C GLY A 352 -12.75 27.45 1.09
N ALA A 353 -12.22 26.25 0.85
CA ALA A 353 -11.33 25.55 1.79
C ALA A 353 -9.85 25.89 1.63
N LYS A 354 -9.43 26.39 0.45
CA LYS A 354 -8.01 26.57 0.05
C LYS A 354 -7.18 27.29 1.09
N ALA A 355 -7.67 28.40 1.63
CA ALA A 355 -6.92 29.17 2.64
C ALA A 355 -6.59 28.36 3.91
N SER A 356 -7.47 27.42 4.31
CA SER A 356 -7.21 26.52 5.44
C SER A 356 -6.05 25.55 5.20
N TYR A 357 -5.89 25.08 3.95
CA TYR A 357 -4.83 24.17 3.55
C TYR A 357 -3.51 24.92 3.32
N GLU A 358 -3.55 26.09 2.71
CA GLU A 358 -2.36 26.95 2.52
C GLU A 358 -1.77 27.45 3.84
N ALA A 359 -2.59 27.62 4.88
CA ALA A 359 -2.13 28.01 6.22
C ALA A 359 -1.41 26.88 6.98
N ASN A 360 -1.42 25.65 6.46
CA ASN A 360 -0.77 24.50 7.08
C ASN A 360 0.44 24.06 6.25
N GLU A 361 1.64 24.13 6.85
CA GLU A 361 2.93 23.87 6.18
C GLU A 361 2.96 22.49 5.49
N GLU A 362 2.53 21.42 6.18
CA GLU A 362 2.52 20.08 5.61
C GLU A 362 1.63 19.96 4.36
N TRP A 363 0.48 20.64 4.34
CA TRP A 363 -0.41 20.63 3.18
C TRP A 363 0.10 21.53 2.04
N ASN A 364 0.64 22.70 2.38
CA ASN A 364 1.05 23.69 1.40
C ASN A 364 2.33 23.31 0.67
N GLU A 365 3.29 22.69 1.36
CA GLU A 365 4.62 22.43 0.80
C GLU A 365 4.78 21.09 0.07
N ASN A 366 3.81 20.18 0.18
CA ASN A 366 3.97 18.81 -0.33
C ASN A 366 3.22 18.52 -1.64
N PHE A 367 2.57 19.54 -2.24
CA PHE A 367 1.82 19.40 -3.49
C PHE A 367 2.26 20.44 -4.52
N LEU A 368 2.05 20.13 -5.81
CA LEU A 368 2.31 21.07 -6.93
C LEU A 368 1.45 22.32 -6.84
N GLY A 369 0.29 22.23 -6.23
CA GLY A 369 -0.64 23.32 -6.01
C GLY A 369 -1.93 22.82 -5.38
N ILE A 370 -2.70 23.75 -4.80
CA ILE A 370 -3.99 23.50 -4.16
C ILE A 370 -5.10 24.09 -5.04
N ASN A 371 -5.94 23.22 -5.55
CA ASN A 371 -7.07 23.56 -6.39
C ASN A 371 -8.39 23.39 -5.61
N GLU A 372 -9.34 24.27 -5.83
CA GLU A 372 -10.67 24.15 -5.23
C GLU A 372 -11.63 23.40 -6.14
N GLU A 373 -12.35 22.42 -5.58
CA GLU A 373 -13.45 21.73 -6.25
C GLU A 373 -14.77 22.41 -5.87
N SER A 374 -15.53 22.83 -6.86
CA SER A 374 -16.84 23.39 -6.61
C SER A 374 -17.80 22.28 -6.13
N THR A 375 -18.55 22.56 -5.05
CA THR A 375 -19.69 21.75 -4.60
C THR A 375 -20.96 21.99 -5.43
N GLU A 376 -20.90 23.02 -6.30
CA GLU A 376 -22.00 23.34 -7.20
C GLU A 376 -22.23 22.21 -8.21
N PRO A 377 -23.46 21.99 -8.62
CA PRO A 377 -23.76 20.95 -9.60
C PRO A 377 -23.02 21.21 -10.92
N ASN A 378 -22.60 20.16 -11.60
CA ASN A 378 -21.98 20.23 -12.91
C ASN A 378 -23.00 20.78 -13.92
N THR A 379 -22.99 22.08 -14.17
CA THR A 379 -23.98 22.75 -15.02
C THR A 379 -23.35 23.67 -16.05
N ILE A 380 -24.04 23.78 -17.18
CA ILE A 380 -23.85 24.85 -18.16
C ILE A 380 -25.20 25.50 -18.38
N VAL A 381 -25.33 26.78 -18.03
CA VAL A 381 -26.57 27.57 -18.22
C VAL A 381 -26.35 28.48 -19.43
N LEU A 382 -27.25 28.37 -20.40
CA LEU A 382 -27.27 29.15 -21.63
C LEU A 382 -28.51 30.01 -21.63
N LYS A 383 -28.37 31.32 -21.75
CA LYS A 383 -29.51 32.23 -22.02
C LYS A 383 -29.50 32.70 -23.47
N THR A 384 -30.59 32.55 -24.15
CA THR A 384 -30.71 32.91 -25.57
C THR A 384 -31.75 33.98 -25.82
N ASN A 385 -31.53 34.83 -26.84
CA ASN A 385 -32.51 35.79 -27.37
C ASN A 385 -33.40 35.17 -28.48
N LYS A 386 -33.29 33.84 -28.71
CA LYS A 386 -34.26 33.09 -29.52
C LYS A 386 -35.59 32.93 -28.78
N SER A 387 -36.67 32.69 -29.53
CA SER A 387 -38.01 32.46 -28.95
C SER A 387 -38.20 30.99 -28.56
N VAL A 388 -39.09 30.76 -27.60
CA VAL A 388 -39.60 29.41 -27.33
C VAL A 388 -40.22 28.85 -28.61
N GLY A 389 -39.86 27.60 -28.96
CA GLY A 389 -40.19 26.95 -30.21
C GLY A 389 -39.11 27.02 -31.28
N ASP A 390 -38.10 27.89 -31.13
CA ASP A 390 -36.94 27.92 -32.06
C ASP A 390 -36.00 26.73 -31.83
N VAL A 391 -35.24 26.40 -32.87
CA VAL A 391 -34.19 25.38 -32.80
C VAL A 391 -32.94 25.92 -32.08
N LEU A 392 -32.49 25.22 -31.06
CA LEU A 392 -31.20 25.44 -30.43
C LEU A 392 -30.17 24.44 -31.01
N SER A 393 -29.12 24.93 -31.62
CA SER A 393 -28.05 24.08 -32.18
C SER A 393 -26.94 23.84 -31.16
N LEU A 394 -26.93 22.68 -30.55
CA LEU A 394 -25.88 22.29 -29.58
C LEU A 394 -25.19 21.00 -30.02
N LYS A 395 -23.84 20.96 -29.83
CA LYS A 395 -23.09 19.71 -29.88
C LYS A 395 -22.40 19.54 -28.53
N VAL A 396 -22.80 18.52 -27.80
CA VAL A 396 -22.30 18.25 -26.45
C VAL A 396 -21.57 16.92 -26.45
N GLY A 397 -20.33 16.93 -26.03
CA GLY A 397 -19.53 15.74 -25.77
C GLY A 397 -19.56 15.41 -24.29
N ALA A 398 -19.72 14.12 -23.96
CA ALA A 398 -19.62 13.59 -22.63
C ALA A 398 -18.68 12.39 -22.58
N LYS A 399 -18.22 11.98 -21.39
CA LYS A 399 -17.47 10.75 -21.22
C LYS A 399 -18.43 9.56 -21.40
N GLU A 400 -17.90 8.44 -21.90
CA GLU A 400 -18.67 7.19 -22.02
C GLU A 400 -19.33 6.81 -20.68
N GLY A 401 -20.66 6.59 -20.71
CA GLY A 401 -21.47 6.26 -19.53
C GLY A 401 -22.02 7.47 -18.75
N GLU A 402 -21.69 8.71 -19.12
CA GLU A 402 -22.26 9.92 -18.51
C GLU A 402 -23.53 10.34 -19.25
N GLU A 403 -24.63 10.50 -18.50
CA GLU A 403 -25.90 11.00 -19.01
C GLU A 403 -25.99 12.52 -18.88
N ILE A 404 -26.19 13.21 -19.99
CA ILE A 404 -26.42 14.66 -20.01
C ILE A 404 -27.93 14.92 -20.02
N ARG A 405 -28.41 15.58 -18.96
CA ARG A 405 -29.82 16.01 -18.87
C ARG A 405 -29.94 17.47 -19.29
N ILE A 406 -30.99 17.77 -20.05
CA ILE A 406 -31.28 19.12 -20.56
C ILE A 406 -32.63 19.60 -19.96
N LYS A 407 -32.62 20.81 -19.41
CA LYS A 407 -33.83 21.54 -18.98
C LYS A 407 -33.96 22.81 -19.84
N GLY A 408 -35.16 23.20 -20.19
CA GLY A 408 -35.43 24.39 -21.01
C GLY A 408 -35.37 24.12 -22.51
N ALA A 409 -35.11 22.89 -22.94
CA ALA A 409 -35.20 22.44 -24.33
C ALA A 409 -35.54 20.95 -24.39
N SER A 410 -36.11 20.47 -25.49
CA SER A 410 -36.44 19.07 -25.72
C SER A 410 -36.27 18.69 -27.18
N TYR A 411 -35.88 17.41 -27.42
CA TYR A 411 -35.79 16.90 -28.79
C TYR A 411 -37.18 16.70 -29.41
N ASN A 412 -37.32 17.12 -30.67
CA ASN A 412 -38.51 16.82 -31.48
C ASN A 412 -38.34 15.48 -32.22
N THR A 413 -39.31 15.10 -33.02
CA THR A 413 -39.30 13.85 -33.82
C THR A 413 -38.23 13.83 -34.93
N GLN A 414 -37.54 14.92 -35.18
CA GLN A 414 -36.48 15.07 -36.20
C GLN A 414 -35.10 15.23 -35.53
N ASP A 415 -34.97 14.84 -34.28
CA ASP A 415 -33.76 14.99 -33.45
C ASP A 415 -33.20 16.41 -33.34
N GLN A 416 -34.08 17.41 -33.51
CA GLN A 416 -33.72 18.81 -33.30
C GLN A 416 -34.08 19.23 -31.86
N LEU A 417 -33.17 19.94 -31.22
CA LEU A 417 -33.39 20.48 -29.87
C LEU A 417 -34.23 21.75 -29.97
N ILE A 418 -35.45 21.72 -29.48
CA ILE A 418 -36.43 22.82 -29.52
C ILE A 418 -36.47 23.49 -28.15
N LEU A 419 -36.39 24.82 -28.14
CA LEU A 419 -36.50 25.63 -26.92
C LEU A 419 -37.92 25.52 -26.30
N THR A 420 -37.95 25.15 -25.02
CA THR A 420 -39.14 25.22 -24.16
C THR A 420 -39.04 26.38 -23.17
N ASP A 421 -37.84 26.97 -23.06
CA ASP A 421 -37.51 28.14 -22.25
C ASP A 421 -36.40 28.94 -22.93
N THR A 422 -36.24 30.23 -22.62
CA THR A 422 -35.12 31.05 -23.06
C THR A 422 -33.85 30.85 -22.23
N GLU A 423 -33.95 30.09 -21.13
CA GLU A 423 -32.83 29.61 -20.31
C GLU A 423 -32.72 28.09 -20.41
N VAL A 424 -31.64 27.60 -20.92
CA VAL A 424 -31.35 26.15 -21.06
C VAL A 424 -30.22 25.76 -20.14
N THR A 425 -30.49 24.76 -19.29
CA THR A 425 -29.48 24.20 -18.37
C THR A 425 -29.11 22.76 -18.78
N LEU A 426 -27.83 22.53 -18.99
CA LEU A 426 -27.25 21.22 -19.17
C LEU A 426 -26.71 20.74 -17.82
N TYR A 427 -27.06 19.50 -17.40
CA TYR A 427 -26.60 18.86 -16.19
C TYR A 427 -25.74 17.63 -16.55
N GLY A 428 -24.57 17.50 -15.93
CA GLY A 428 -23.68 16.37 -16.11
C GLY A 428 -22.24 16.83 -16.44
N LYS A 429 -21.30 15.87 -16.48
CA LYS A 429 -19.89 16.14 -16.75
C LYS A 429 -19.64 16.20 -18.25
N ILE A 430 -19.55 17.41 -18.77
CA ILE A 430 -19.38 17.71 -20.18
C ILE A 430 -17.88 17.79 -20.51
N THR A 431 -17.46 17.19 -21.61
CA THR A 431 -16.08 17.21 -22.09
C THR A 431 -15.85 18.24 -23.20
N LYS A 432 -16.92 18.58 -23.95
CA LYS A 432 -16.91 19.53 -25.06
C LYS A 432 -18.29 20.16 -25.21
N ILE A 433 -18.34 21.44 -25.50
CA ILE A 433 -19.57 22.11 -25.91
C ILE A 433 -19.31 23.01 -27.12
N ASP A 434 -20.16 22.87 -28.16
CA ASP A 434 -20.29 23.84 -29.26
C ASP A 434 -21.71 24.37 -29.24
N CYS A 435 -21.81 25.66 -28.87
CA CYS A 435 -23.06 26.39 -28.79
C CYS A 435 -23.04 27.68 -29.66
N SER A 436 -22.19 27.66 -30.69
CA SER A 436 -22.05 28.77 -31.63
C SER A 436 -23.33 29.06 -32.40
N SER A 437 -23.54 30.31 -32.82
CA SER A 437 -24.66 30.78 -33.66
C SER A 437 -26.07 30.54 -33.09
N ASN A 438 -26.22 30.70 -31.76
CA ASN A 438 -27.48 30.48 -31.06
C ASN A 438 -28.11 31.74 -30.48
N ARG A 439 -27.61 32.94 -30.81
CA ARG A 439 -28.06 34.23 -30.24
C ARG A 439 -28.01 34.21 -28.71
N LEU A 440 -27.00 33.54 -28.13
CA LEU A 440 -26.82 33.50 -26.68
C LEU A 440 -26.44 34.87 -26.15
N SER A 441 -27.15 35.31 -25.09
CA SER A 441 -26.87 36.55 -24.38
C SER A 441 -25.92 36.35 -23.18
N SER A 442 -25.94 35.16 -22.57
CA SER A 442 -24.97 34.80 -21.52
C SER A 442 -24.75 33.29 -21.46
N ILE A 443 -23.55 32.95 -20.99
CA ILE A 443 -23.13 31.58 -20.66
C ILE A 443 -22.57 31.60 -19.24
N LEU A 444 -23.07 30.68 -18.39
CA LEU A 444 -22.51 30.38 -17.08
C LEU A 444 -22.13 28.91 -17.04
N ILE A 445 -20.85 28.64 -16.87
CA ILE A 445 -20.29 27.28 -16.70
C ILE A 445 -19.87 27.12 -15.26
N THR A 446 -20.38 26.08 -14.60
CA THR A 446 -20.10 25.81 -13.20
C THR A 446 -19.68 24.36 -13.04
N ASN A 447 -18.52 24.18 -12.40
CA ASN A 447 -17.99 22.86 -12.02
C ASN A 447 -17.95 21.85 -13.17
N GLN A 448 -17.19 22.14 -14.21
CA GLN A 448 -16.99 21.24 -15.35
C GLN A 448 -15.52 20.73 -15.41
N PRO A 449 -15.11 19.83 -14.50
CA PRO A 449 -13.71 19.44 -14.35
C PRO A 449 -13.13 18.63 -15.52
N GLN A 450 -13.99 18.18 -16.43
CA GLN A 450 -13.60 17.40 -17.62
C GLN A 450 -13.74 18.18 -18.92
N LEU A 451 -14.23 19.43 -18.88
CA LEU A 451 -14.47 20.26 -20.05
C LEU A 451 -13.12 20.71 -20.67
N ARG A 452 -12.90 20.31 -21.93
CA ARG A 452 -11.68 20.57 -22.68
C ARG A 452 -11.84 21.64 -23.75
N GLU A 453 -13.05 21.74 -24.32
CA GLU A 453 -13.30 22.59 -25.48
C GLU A 453 -14.64 23.34 -25.35
N ILE A 454 -14.61 24.63 -25.53
CA ILE A 454 -15.76 25.52 -25.60
C ILE A 454 -15.72 26.28 -26.91
N TYR A 455 -16.78 26.18 -27.70
CA TYR A 455 -17.04 26.96 -28.91
C TYR A 455 -18.34 27.72 -28.70
N CYS A 456 -18.26 29.06 -28.66
CA CYS A 456 -19.40 29.95 -28.47
C CYS A 456 -19.30 31.18 -29.36
N ASP A 457 -18.70 31.02 -30.53
CA ASP A 457 -18.58 32.09 -31.54
C ASP A 457 -19.96 32.48 -32.09
N ASP A 458 -20.02 33.67 -32.71
CA ASP A 458 -21.20 34.16 -33.45
C ASP A 458 -22.47 34.19 -32.59
N ASN A 459 -22.37 34.73 -31.38
CA ASN A 459 -23.49 34.91 -30.47
C ASN A 459 -23.69 36.41 -30.12
N GLU A 460 -24.59 36.66 -29.18
CA GLU A 460 -24.91 38.04 -28.68
C GLU A 460 -24.45 38.15 -27.21
N LEU A 461 -23.32 37.48 -26.84
CA LEU A 461 -22.86 37.44 -25.47
C LEU A 461 -22.49 38.80 -24.93
N THR A 462 -23.05 39.15 -23.80
CA THR A 462 -22.61 40.26 -22.95
C THR A 462 -21.83 39.75 -21.72
N LYS A 463 -22.00 38.46 -21.41
CA LYS A 463 -21.40 37.82 -20.24
C LYS A 463 -21.01 36.37 -20.54
N LEU A 464 -19.74 36.03 -20.24
CA LEU A 464 -19.23 34.67 -20.24
C LEU A 464 -18.53 34.41 -18.88
N GLU A 465 -19.18 33.62 -18.05
CA GLU A 465 -18.70 33.23 -16.73
C GLU A 465 -18.31 31.74 -16.75
N VAL A 466 -17.05 31.47 -16.41
CA VAL A 466 -16.53 30.13 -16.41
C VAL A 466 -15.87 29.87 -15.05
N ASN A 467 -16.54 29.02 -14.26
CA ASN A 467 -16.12 28.70 -12.90
C ASN A 467 -15.71 27.23 -12.84
N TYR A 468 -14.45 26.99 -12.50
CA TYR A 468 -13.84 25.67 -12.33
C TYR A 468 -13.88 24.77 -13.59
N VAL A 469 -12.92 25.00 -14.49
CA VAL A 469 -12.64 24.20 -15.70
C VAL A 469 -11.14 23.89 -15.82
N PRO A 470 -10.57 23.14 -14.91
CA PRO A 470 -9.11 22.99 -14.74
C PRO A 470 -8.37 22.40 -15.94
N VAL A 471 -9.09 21.71 -16.84
CA VAL A 471 -8.53 21.05 -18.02
C VAL A 471 -8.98 21.67 -19.35
N LEU A 472 -9.60 22.86 -19.31
CA LEU A 472 -10.04 23.56 -20.51
C LEU A 472 -8.82 23.96 -21.34
N ALA A 473 -8.73 23.40 -22.55
CA ALA A 473 -7.61 23.64 -23.47
C ALA A 473 -7.96 24.62 -24.59
N THR A 474 -9.23 24.67 -24.99
CA THR A 474 -9.70 25.49 -26.12
C THR A 474 -10.93 26.33 -25.73
N LEU A 475 -10.85 27.64 -25.97
CA LEU A 475 -11.96 28.57 -25.81
C LEU A 475 -12.06 29.48 -27.01
N TYR A 476 -13.13 29.34 -27.82
CA TYR A 476 -13.44 30.23 -28.93
C TYR A 476 -14.73 30.98 -28.61
N CYS A 477 -14.62 32.30 -28.52
CA CYS A 477 -15.76 33.18 -28.20
C CYS A 477 -15.76 34.43 -29.12
N GLY A 478 -15.32 34.27 -30.36
CA GLY A 478 -15.27 35.36 -31.34
C GLY A 478 -16.65 35.84 -31.76
N ASN A 479 -16.74 37.06 -32.35
CA ASN A 479 -17.96 37.68 -32.87
C ASN A 479 -19.11 37.80 -31.82
N ASN A 480 -18.77 38.08 -30.57
CA ASN A 480 -19.73 38.48 -29.54
C ASN A 480 -19.62 40.01 -29.31
N LYS A 481 -20.27 40.76 -30.13
CA LYS A 481 -20.05 42.22 -30.30
C LYS A 481 -20.10 43.07 -29.02
N ASP A 482 -20.78 42.56 -27.98
CA ASP A 482 -20.98 43.26 -26.71
C ASP A 482 -20.28 42.61 -25.51
N LEU A 483 -19.45 41.57 -25.77
CA LEU A 483 -18.60 40.94 -24.76
C LEU A 483 -17.41 41.84 -24.42
N GLU A 484 -17.36 42.34 -23.18
CA GLU A 484 -16.33 43.29 -22.72
C GLU A 484 -15.22 42.66 -21.88
N LYS A 485 -15.47 41.47 -21.28
CA LYS A 485 -14.53 40.82 -20.37
C LYS A 485 -14.57 39.30 -20.51
N VAL A 486 -13.42 38.66 -20.46
CA VAL A 486 -13.23 37.23 -20.24
C VAL A 486 -12.19 37.06 -19.14
N ASP A 487 -12.53 36.30 -18.08
CA ASP A 487 -11.63 35.95 -16.98
C ASP A 487 -10.92 34.62 -17.31
N LEU A 488 -9.61 34.69 -17.53
CA LEU A 488 -8.78 33.51 -17.87
C LEU A 488 -8.15 32.84 -16.65
N ASN A 489 -8.25 33.45 -15.45
CA ASN A 489 -7.61 32.91 -14.23
C ASN A 489 -8.17 31.54 -13.79
N SER A 490 -9.42 31.26 -14.16
CA SER A 490 -10.06 29.97 -13.90
C SER A 490 -9.70 28.86 -14.88
N MET A 491 -8.80 29.11 -15.86
CA MET A 491 -8.51 28.25 -17.01
C MET A 491 -6.99 27.94 -17.12
N PRO A 492 -6.37 27.29 -16.14
CA PRO A 492 -4.91 27.12 -16.08
C PRO A 492 -4.32 26.26 -17.22
N ALA A 493 -5.15 25.46 -17.90
CA ALA A 493 -4.72 24.59 -19.01
C ALA A 493 -5.01 25.18 -20.40
N LEU A 494 -5.51 26.44 -20.47
CA LEU A 494 -5.91 27.05 -21.75
C LEU A 494 -4.70 27.24 -22.68
N ALA A 495 -4.75 26.59 -23.86
CA ALA A 495 -3.67 26.61 -24.86
C ALA A 495 -4.10 27.30 -26.16
N ASP A 496 -5.39 27.25 -26.48
CA ASP A 496 -5.95 27.80 -27.72
C ASP A 496 -7.13 28.71 -27.38
N PHE A 497 -6.94 30.05 -27.64
CA PHE A 497 -7.91 31.04 -27.26
C PHE A 497 -8.19 31.99 -28.42
N SER A 498 -9.46 32.21 -28.76
CA SER A 498 -9.90 33.14 -29.77
C SER A 498 -11.05 34.00 -29.30
N CYS A 499 -10.91 35.31 -29.38
CA CYS A 499 -11.91 36.31 -28.96
C CYS A 499 -12.06 37.48 -29.92
N TYR A 500 -11.82 37.26 -31.22
CA TYR A 500 -11.90 38.33 -32.25
C TYR A 500 -13.34 38.86 -32.37
N GLY A 501 -13.46 40.12 -32.83
CA GLY A 501 -14.79 40.72 -33.06
C GLY A 501 -15.62 41.05 -31.83
N ASN A 502 -14.97 41.15 -30.65
CA ASN A 502 -15.60 41.53 -29.36
C ASN A 502 -15.20 42.94 -28.95
N LYS A 503 -15.76 43.43 -27.81
CA LYS A 503 -15.40 44.70 -27.16
C LYS A 503 -14.41 44.52 -26.00
N ILE A 504 -13.69 43.43 -25.92
CA ILE A 504 -12.82 43.09 -24.78
C ILE A 504 -11.76 44.18 -24.62
N LYS A 505 -11.70 44.79 -23.43
CA LYS A 505 -10.76 45.84 -23.06
C LYS A 505 -9.60 45.32 -22.24
N GLN A 506 -9.81 44.22 -21.54
CA GLN A 506 -8.83 43.61 -20.65
C GLN A 506 -9.04 42.10 -20.61
N LEU A 507 -7.95 41.37 -20.64
CA LEU A 507 -7.90 39.92 -20.35
C LEU A 507 -7.22 39.80 -18.98
N ASP A 508 -7.90 39.26 -18.00
CA ASP A 508 -7.40 39.03 -16.64
C ASP A 508 -6.91 37.60 -16.46
#